data_8d50dbbeb0cf2c20a8b806d35b0e2759
#
_entry.id   8d50dbbeb0cf2c20a8b806d35b0e2759
#
_cell.length_a   1.000
_cell.length_b   1.000
_cell.length_c   1.000
_cell.angle_alpha   90.00
_cell.angle_beta   90.00
_cell.angle_gamma   90.00
#
_symmetry.space_group_name_H-M   'P 1'
#
loop_
_entity.id
_entity.type
_entity.pdbx_description
1 polymer ?
#
loop_
_entity_poly.entity_id
_entity_poly.type
_entity_poly.pdbx_seq_one_letter_code
_entity_poly.pdbx_strand_id
1 'polypeptide(L)'
;MVGIIWLVEYMPDGDDHLPGDIVTSMSGQTIEVLNTDAEGRLVLADALHYCREEFDPKFMINLATLTGAILVALGKEHAGLFSNDDELSEQLAAAGAVTHEKVWRMPLTKAYDKLIDTKNADMKNIGGRYAGSSTAAQFLQRYVGDTPWVHLDIAGTAMDSGSSDINKSWGSGWGVRLLDRLVADNYEG
;
A
#
# COMPACT_ATOMS: atom_id res chain seq x y z
N MET A 1 15.38 -11.50 5.34
CA MET A 1 14.55 -10.56 4.58
C MET A 1 14.02 -11.24 3.33
N VAL A 2 12.74 -11.05 2.99
CA VAL A 2 12.09 -11.57 1.78
C VAL A 2 11.54 -10.38 1.01
N GLY A 3 11.76 -10.33 -0.30
CA GLY A 3 11.18 -9.34 -1.20
C GLY A 3 10.20 -10.01 -2.15
N ILE A 4 8.99 -9.47 -2.25
CA ILE A 4 7.95 -9.94 -3.16
C ILE A 4 7.64 -8.82 -4.15
N ILE A 5 7.77 -9.12 -5.44
CA ILE A 5 7.40 -8.23 -6.53
C ILE A 5 6.32 -8.95 -7.32
N TRP A 6 5.17 -8.29 -7.45
CA TRP A 6 4.10 -8.80 -8.28
C TRP A 6 4.20 -8.18 -9.67
N LEU A 7 4.34 -9.03 -10.66
CA LEU A 7 4.41 -8.62 -12.06
C LEU A 7 3.23 -9.23 -12.80
N VAL A 8 2.43 -8.38 -13.41
CA VAL A 8 1.28 -8.78 -14.23
C VAL A 8 1.39 -8.12 -15.60
N GLU A 9 0.93 -8.83 -16.63
CA GLU A 9 0.73 -8.23 -17.93
C GLU A 9 -0.61 -7.48 -17.92
N TYR A 10 -0.56 -6.19 -18.19
CA TYR A 10 -1.76 -5.36 -18.24
C TYR A 10 -2.27 -5.30 -19.68
N MET A 11 -3.21 -6.18 -19.99
CA MET A 11 -3.79 -6.27 -21.33
C MET A 11 -5.32 -6.37 -21.22
N PRO A 12 -6.07 -5.32 -21.66
CA PRO A 12 -7.52 -5.38 -21.69
C PRO A 12 -7.99 -6.48 -22.64
N ASP A 13 -8.84 -7.35 -22.18
CA ASP A 13 -9.48 -8.37 -23.01
C ASP A 13 -10.93 -8.64 -22.58
N GLY A 14 -11.57 -9.68 -23.16
CA GLY A 14 -12.96 -10.02 -22.87
C GLY A 14 -13.21 -10.65 -21.50
N ASP A 15 -12.16 -11.07 -20.80
CA ASP A 15 -12.19 -11.67 -19.47
C ASP A 15 -11.84 -10.68 -18.35
N ASP A 16 -11.69 -9.39 -18.69
CA ASP A 16 -11.45 -8.32 -17.71
C ASP A 16 -12.63 -8.19 -16.74
N HIS A 17 -12.31 -7.81 -15.50
CA HIS A 17 -13.32 -7.53 -14.48
C HIS A 17 -14.24 -6.37 -14.86
N LEU A 18 -15.52 -6.54 -14.63
CA LEU A 18 -16.53 -5.51 -14.82
C LEU A 18 -17.01 -4.96 -13.46
N PRO A 19 -17.46 -3.69 -13.41
CA PRO A 19 -18.11 -3.17 -12.21
C PRO A 19 -19.34 -4.01 -11.84
N GLY A 20 -19.34 -4.53 -10.60
CA GLY A 20 -20.36 -5.45 -10.09
C GLY A 20 -19.92 -6.90 -10.01
N ASP A 21 -18.78 -7.26 -10.58
CA ASP A 21 -18.20 -8.59 -10.43
C ASP A 21 -17.78 -8.85 -8.98
N ILE A 22 -17.82 -10.11 -8.58
CA ILE A 22 -17.32 -10.57 -7.29
C ILE A 22 -16.16 -11.52 -7.54
N VAL A 23 -14.99 -11.15 -7.06
CA VAL A 23 -13.79 -11.97 -7.15
C VAL A 23 -13.44 -12.57 -5.80
N THR A 24 -12.78 -13.71 -5.80
CA THR A 24 -12.29 -14.36 -4.58
C THR A 24 -10.77 -14.17 -4.49
N SER A 25 -10.32 -13.57 -3.41
CA SER A 25 -8.89 -13.41 -3.13
C SER A 25 -8.23 -14.72 -2.71
N MET A 26 -6.89 -14.76 -2.70
CA MET A 26 -6.12 -15.91 -2.22
C MET A 26 -6.48 -16.32 -0.77
N SER A 27 -6.90 -15.35 0.05
CA SER A 27 -7.35 -15.63 1.43
C SER A 27 -8.73 -16.30 1.52
N GLY A 28 -9.45 -16.44 0.39
CA GLY A 28 -10.82 -16.91 0.33
C GLY A 28 -11.88 -15.84 0.58
N GLN A 29 -11.48 -14.61 0.92
CA GLN A 29 -12.40 -13.48 1.05
C GLN A 29 -12.92 -13.03 -0.30
N THR A 30 -14.20 -12.70 -0.37
CA THR A 30 -14.85 -12.22 -1.58
C THR A 30 -14.84 -10.69 -1.65
N ILE A 31 -14.64 -10.14 -2.85
CA ILE A 31 -14.50 -8.72 -3.08
C ILE A 31 -15.42 -8.29 -4.21
N GLU A 32 -16.35 -7.38 -3.92
CA GLU A 32 -17.17 -6.72 -4.94
C GLU A 32 -16.35 -5.64 -5.64
N VAL A 33 -16.12 -5.78 -6.93
CA VAL A 33 -15.41 -4.82 -7.77
C VAL A 33 -16.38 -3.75 -8.22
N LEU A 34 -16.29 -2.55 -7.66
CA LEU A 34 -17.12 -1.40 -8.06
C LEU A 34 -16.35 -0.40 -8.94
N ASN A 35 -15.04 -0.46 -8.91
CA ASN A 35 -14.16 0.36 -9.76
C ASN A 35 -13.00 -0.51 -10.24
N THR A 36 -12.93 -0.73 -11.53
CA THR A 36 -11.88 -1.56 -12.15
C THR A 36 -10.50 -0.90 -12.14
N ASP A 37 -10.43 0.44 -12.04
CA ASP A 37 -9.18 1.20 -11.86
C ASP A 37 -8.60 1.08 -10.42
N ALA A 38 -9.27 0.35 -9.52
CA ALA A 38 -8.80 0.02 -8.19
C ALA A 38 -8.31 -1.45 -8.11
N GLU A 39 -7.63 -1.94 -9.13
CA GLU A 39 -7.12 -3.31 -9.28
C GLU A 39 -5.86 -3.57 -8.46
N GLY A 40 -4.97 -2.57 -8.34
CA GLY A 40 -3.67 -2.72 -7.67
C GLY A 40 -3.78 -3.21 -6.23
N ARG A 41 -4.84 -2.82 -5.51
CA ARG A 41 -5.09 -3.31 -4.15
C ARG A 41 -5.49 -4.77 -4.08
N LEU A 42 -6.10 -5.32 -5.14
CA LEU A 42 -6.46 -6.75 -5.23
C LEU A 42 -5.19 -7.59 -5.30
N VAL A 43 -4.27 -7.20 -6.18
CA VAL A 43 -2.96 -7.82 -6.34
C VAL A 43 -2.14 -7.73 -5.04
N LEU A 44 -2.12 -6.55 -4.41
CA LEU A 44 -1.40 -6.34 -3.14
C LEU A 44 -1.99 -7.17 -2.00
N ALA A 45 -3.30 -7.33 -1.94
CA ALA A 45 -3.97 -8.14 -0.94
C ALA A 45 -3.49 -9.59 -0.98
N ASP A 46 -3.42 -10.18 -2.16
CA ASP A 46 -2.94 -11.55 -2.35
C ASP A 46 -1.45 -11.67 -2.03
N ALA A 47 -0.64 -10.69 -2.42
CA ALA A 47 0.79 -10.66 -2.10
C ALA A 47 1.04 -10.55 -0.58
N LEU A 48 0.27 -9.74 0.14
CA LEU A 48 0.37 -9.59 1.60
C LEU A 48 -0.08 -10.87 2.32
N HIS A 49 -1.20 -11.45 1.88
CA HIS A 49 -1.67 -12.72 2.41
C HIS A 49 -0.65 -13.83 2.20
N TYR A 50 -0.13 -13.97 0.98
CA TYR A 50 0.92 -14.94 0.65
C TYR A 50 2.17 -14.75 1.51
N CYS A 51 2.64 -13.50 1.65
CA CYS A 51 3.80 -13.19 2.47
C CYS A 51 3.62 -13.63 3.92
N ARG A 52 2.45 -13.35 4.48
CA ARG A 52 2.12 -13.72 5.86
C ARG A 52 2.09 -15.23 6.06
N GLU A 53 1.40 -15.96 5.18
CA GLU A 53 1.21 -17.42 5.34
C GLU A 53 2.49 -18.23 5.08
N GLU A 54 3.29 -17.82 4.08
CA GLU A 54 4.46 -18.59 3.66
C GLU A 54 5.71 -18.27 4.49
N PHE A 55 5.85 -17.04 5.00
CA PHE A 55 7.11 -16.61 5.61
C PHE A 55 7.01 -16.24 7.09
N ASP A 56 5.80 -16.15 7.65
CA ASP A 56 5.56 -15.74 9.05
C ASP A 56 6.48 -14.56 9.46
N PRO A 57 6.42 -13.43 8.76
CA PRO A 57 7.37 -12.34 8.94
C PRO A 57 7.13 -11.61 10.26
N LYS A 58 8.20 -11.10 10.89
CA LYS A 58 8.09 -10.25 12.08
C LYS A 58 7.34 -8.96 11.82
N PHE A 59 7.45 -8.43 10.61
CA PHE A 59 6.70 -7.29 10.09
C PHE A 59 6.69 -7.29 8.57
N MET A 60 5.76 -6.56 7.98
CA MET A 60 5.67 -6.37 6.54
C MET A 60 5.65 -4.88 6.18
N ILE A 61 6.30 -4.52 5.09
CA ILE A 61 6.22 -3.18 4.49
C ILE A 61 5.94 -3.34 3.01
N ASN A 62 4.88 -2.70 2.53
CA ASN A 62 4.61 -2.64 1.10
C ASN A 62 4.55 -1.20 0.59
N LEU A 63 5.02 -1.01 -0.63
CA LEU A 63 5.03 0.26 -1.34
C LEU A 63 4.23 0.11 -2.62
N ALA A 64 3.37 1.08 -2.91
CA ALA A 64 2.65 1.14 -4.18
C ALA A 64 2.26 2.58 -4.53
N THR A 65 2.18 2.87 -5.80
CA THR A 65 1.55 4.09 -6.34
C THR A 65 0.04 3.91 -6.36
N LEU A 66 -0.56 3.78 -5.15
CA LEU A 66 -1.87 3.16 -5.01
C LEU A 66 -3.03 4.10 -5.29
N THR A 67 -2.95 5.37 -4.84
CA THR A 67 -4.12 6.23 -4.92
C THR A 67 -3.83 7.64 -5.41
N GLY A 68 -4.70 8.15 -6.29
CA GLY A 68 -4.72 9.57 -6.60
C GLY A 68 -5.11 10.45 -5.40
N ALA A 69 -5.79 9.87 -4.39
CA ALA A 69 -6.21 10.58 -3.19
C ALA A 69 -5.02 11.04 -2.33
N ILE A 70 -3.93 10.30 -2.29
CA ILE A 70 -2.74 10.70 -1.54
C ILE A 70 -2.04 11.90 -2.18
N LEU A 71 -2.07 12.01 -3.51
CA LEU A 71 -1.57 13.17 -4.24
C LEU A 71 -2.35 14.44 -3.87
N VAL A 72 -3.67 14.33 -3.71
CA VAL A 72 -4.52 15.45 -3.28
C VAL A 72 -4.21 15.85 -1.83
N ALA A 73 -3.91 14.87 -0.97
CA ALA A 73 -3.65 15.11 0.46
C ALA A 73 -2.25 15.66 0.73
N LEU A 74 -1.21 15.08 0.11
CA LEU A 74 0.19 15.32 0.47
C LEU A 74 1.06 15.87 -0.69
N GLY A 75 0.49 15.97 -1.89
CA GLY A 75 1.23 16.39 -3.07
C GLY A 75 2.38 15.43 -3.40
N LYS A 76 3.53 15.99 -3.74
CA LYS A 76 4.76 15.27 -4.09
C LYS A 76 5.84 15.32 -2.99
N GLU A 77 5.50 15.86 -1.82
CA GLU A 77 6.45 16.14 -0.74
C GLU A 77 6.60 14.99 0.25
N HIS A 78 5.53 14.22 0.47
CA HIS A 78 5.49 13.12 1.42
C HIS A 78 4.77 11.93 0.83
N ALA A 79 5.26 10.72 1.12
CA ALA A 79 4.45 9.51 0.93
C ALA A 79 3.47 9.34 2.09
N GLY A 80 2.30 8.77 1.80
CA GLY A 80 1.35 8.41 2.85
C GLY A 80 1.78 7.14 3.57
N LEU A 81 1.95 7.20 4.88
CA LEU A 81 2.27 6.05 5.73
C LEU A 81 1.01 5.61 6.46
N PHE A 82 0.63 4.35 6.31
CA PHE A 82 -0.47 3.70 7.04
C PHE A 82 0.09 2.51 7.80
N SER A 83 -0.27 2.35 9.07
CA SER A 83 0.28 1.27 9.88
C SER A 83 -0.69 0.84 10.98
N ASN A 84 -0.68 -0.44 11.32
CA ASN A 84 -1.31 -1.03 12.48
C ASN A 84 -0.35 -1.09 13.70
N ASP A 85 0.91 -0.64 13.53
CA ASP A 85 1.96 -0.70 14.55
C ASP A 85 2.62 0.69 14.73
N ASP A 86 2.63 1.19 15.96
CA ASP A 86 3.13 2.53 16.26
C ASP A 86 4.66 2.58 16.22
N GLU A 87 5.33 1.56 16.75
CA GLU A 87 6.80 1.51 16.80
C GLU A 87 7.40 1.46 15.39
N LEU A 88 6.92 0.55 14.54
CA LEU A 88 7.36 0.44 13.15
C LEU A 88 7.10 1.75 12.37
N SER A 89 5.96 2.39 12.63
CA SER A 89 5.62 3.68 12.04
C SER A 89 6.60 4.78 12.42
N GLU A 90 7.00 4.86 13.71
CA GLU A 90 7.96 5.84 14.22
C GLU A 90 9.37 5.59 13.68
N GLN A 91 9.81 4.33 13.65
CA GLN A 91 11.09 3.93 13.06
C GLN A 91 11.19 4.33 11.60
N LEU A 92 10.13 4.09 10.80
CA LEU A 92 10.07 4.51 9.40
C LEU A 92 10.09 6.03 9.23
N ALA A 93 9.35 6.76 10.06
CA ALA A 93 9.34 8.22 10.01
C ALA A 93 10.73 8.80 10.33
N ALA A 94 11.43 8.23 11.32
CA ALA A 94 12.80 8.62 11.66
C ALA A 94 13.78 8.36 10.52
N ALA A 95 13.74 7.17 9.91
CA ALA A 95 14.54 6.81 8.75
C ALA A 95 14.27 7.76 7.55
N GLY A 96 12.99 8.08 7.31
CA GLY A 96 12.57 9.01 6.26
C GLY A 96 13.09 10.43 6.46
N ALA A 97 13.14 10.89 7.69
CA ALA A 97 13.69 12.21 8.02
C ALA A 97 15.20 12.31 7.70
N VAL A 98 15.96 11.25 8.01
CA VAL A 98 17.42 11.22 7.77
C VAL A 98 17.73 11.07 6.27
N THR A 99 16.94 10.28 5.54
CA THR A 99 17.17 10.02 4.11
C THR A 99 16.54 11.06 3.18
N HIS A 100 15.76 11.98 3.73
CA HIS A 100 14.93 12.94 2.99
C HIS A 100 13.84 12.26 2.13
N GLU A 101 13.52 11.00 2.40
CA GLU A 101 12.37 10.28 1.84
C GLU A 101 11.20 10.36 2.83
N LYS A 102 10.60 11.55 2.88
CA LYS A 102 9.65 11.93 3.93
C LYS A 102 8.33 11.15 3.85
N VAL A 103 7.83 10.75 4.99
CA VAL A 103 6.52 10.11 5.13
C VAL A 103 5.62 10.94 6.04
N TRP A 104 4.31 10.80 5.86
CA TRP A 104 3.30 11.38 6.75
C TRP A 104 2.32 10.31 7.17
N ARG A 105 2.20 10.08 8.49
CA ARG A 105 1.28 9.06 9.01
C ARG A 105 -0.16 9.49 8.82
N MET A 106 -0.92 8.65 8.15
CA MET A 106 -2.34 8.80 7.84
C MET A 106 -3.17 7.88 8.75
N PRO A 107 -4.42 8.23 9.07
CA PRO A 107 -5.22 7.47 10.01
C PRO A 107 -5.78 6.17 9.41
N LEU A 108 -5.76 5.11 10.22
CA LEU A 108 -6.54 3.89 10.07
C LEU A 108 -7.56 3.81 11.21
N THR A 109 -8.83 3.66 10.90
CA THR A 109 -9.90 3.60 11.91
C THR A 109 -11.02 2.65 11.50
N LYS A 110 -11.74 2.12 12.49
CA LYS A 110 -12.95 1.29 12.24
C LYS A 110 -14.01 2.02 11.40
N ALA A 111 -14.04 3.34 11.44
CA ALA A 111 -14.99 4.13 10.65
C ALA A 111 -14.63 4.08 9.16
N TYR A 112 -13.33 4.14 8.80
CA TYR A 112 -12.88 3.99 7.42
C TYR A 112 -13.00 2.53 6.97
N ASP A 113 -12.72 1.56 7.82
CA ASP A 113 -12.91 0.14 7.51
C ASP A 113 -14.36 -0.17 7.12
N LYS A 114 -15.34 0.37 7.84
CA LYS A 114 -16.76 0.22 7.51
C LYS A 114 -17.15 0.74 6.12
N LEU A 115 -16.41 1.68 5.55
CA LEU A 115 -16.73 2.24 4.23
C LEU A 115 -16.52 1.23 3.10
N ILE A 116 -15.77 0.16 3.34
CA ILE A 116 -15.55 -0.91 2.37
C ILE A 116 -16.46 -2.14 2.60
N ASP A 117 -17.36 -2.10 3.58
CA ASP A 117 -18.38 -3.13 3.75
C ASP A 117 -19.39 -3.08 2.61
N THR A 118 -19.87 -4.25 2.20
CA THR A 118 -20.93 -4.42 1.21
C THR A 118 -21.89 -5.54 1.63
N LYS A 119 -23.04 -5.61 0.98
CA LYS A 119 -24.03 -6.68 1.21
C LYS A 119 -23.81 -7.90 0.29
N ASN A 120 -22.98 -7.73 -0.72
CA ASN A 120 -22.83 -8.68 -1.82
C ASN A 120 -21.61 -9.59 -1.66
N ALA A 121 -20.63 -9.16 -0.87
CA ALA A 121 -19.35 -9.84 -0.65
C ALA A 121 -18.81 -9.50 0.75
N ASP A 122 -17.68 -10.07 1.14
CA ASP A 122 -17.04 -9.74 2.42
C ASP A 122 -16.58 -8.29 2.46
N MET A 123 -16.22 -7.71 1.29
CA MET A 123 -15.88 -6.31 1.14
C MET A 123 -16.05 -5.86 -0.31
N LYS A 124 -15.94 -4.55 -0.53
CA LYS A 124 -15.82 -3.94 -1.87
C LYS A 124 -14.47 -3.28 -2.04
N ASN A 125 -14.02 -3.15 -3.28
CA ASN A 125 -12.68 -2.66 -3.58
C ASN A 125 -12.50 -1.15 -3.42
N ILE A 126 -13.57 -0.37 -3.19
CA ILE A 126 -13.51 1.09 -2.95
C ILE A 126 -14.41 1.51 -1.80
N GLY A 127 -14.00 2.53 -1.03
CA GLY A 127 -14.78 3.11 0.08
C GLY A 127 -15.64 4.33 -0.31
N GLY A 128 -15.70 4.68 -1.61
CA GLY A 128 -16.37 5.87 -2.11
C GLY A 128 -15.38 7.00 -2.41
N ARG A 129 -15.92 8.21 -2.63
CA ARG A 129 -15.13 9.38 -3.10
C ARG A 129 -14.16 9.93 -2.05
N TYR A 130 -14.51 9.88 -0.78
CA TYR A 130 -13.75 10.53 0.30
C TYR A 130 -12.86 9.54 1.02
N ALA A 131 -11.77 10.03 1.63
CA ALA A 131 -10.78 9.24 2.35
C ALA A 131 -10.19 8.07 1.53
N GLY A 132 -10.03 8.25 0.22
CA GLY A 132 -9.67 7.19 -0.72
C GLY A 132 -8.36 6.48 -0.37
N SER A 133 -7.34 7.20 0.10
CA SER A 133 -6.08 6.60 0.55
C SER A 133 -6.24 5.77 1.84
N SER A 134 -7.01 6.29 2.82
CA SER A 134 -7.28 5.56 4.07
C SER A 134 -8.13 4.31 3.83
N THR A 135 -9.14 4.37 2.96
CA THR A 135 -9.97 3.20 2.64
C THR A 135 -9.21 2.15 1.83
N ALA A 136 -8.27 2.58 0.96
CA ALA A 136 -7.38 1.67 0.27
C ALA A 136 -6.44 0.94 1.24
N ALA A 137 -5.86 1.65 2.20
CA ALA A 137 -5.03 1.06 3.23
C ALA A 137 -5.84 0.14 4.19
N GLN A 138 -7.09 0.50 4.53
CA GLN A 138 -7.98 -0.37 5.32
C GLN A 138 -8.31 -1.67 4.56
N PHE A 139 -8.48 -1.60 3.24
CA PHE A 139 -8.64 -2.78 2.42
C PHE A 139 -7.44 -3.72 2.56
N LEU A 140 -6.22 -3.21 2.42
CA LEU A 140 -5.00 -4.00 2.60
C LEU A 140 -4.85 -4.54 4.02
N GLN A 141 -5.25 -3.76 5.04
CA GLN A 141 -5.16 -4.18 6.43
C GLN A 141 -5.95 -5.45 6.74
N ARG A 142 -7.04 -5.73 6.01
CA ARG A 142 -7.84 -6.97 6.17
C ARG A 142 -7.05 -8.24 5.79
N TYR A 143 -5.89 -8.13 5.14
CA TYR A 143 -5.07 -9.24 4.67
C TYR A 143 -3.78 -9.47 5.48
N VAL A 144 -3.44 -8.56 6.38
CA VAL A 144 -2.19 -8.66 7.16
C VAL A 144 -2.36 -9.33 8.53
N GLY A 145 -3.61 -9.54 8.97
CA GLY A 145 -3.88 -10.10 10.30
C GLY A 145 -3.28 -9.24 11.42
N ASP A 146 -2.69 -9.90 12.40
CA ASP A 146 -2.02 -9.25 13.54
C ASP A 146 -0.54 -8.93 13.28
N THR A 147 -0.02 -9.23 12.09
CA THR A 147 1.37 -8.93 11.73
C THR A 147 1.59 -7.42 11.71
N PRO A 148 2.62 -6.89 12.40
CA PRO A 148 3.02 -5.50 12.29
C PRO A 148 3.24 -5.13 10.82
N TRP A 149 2.60 -4.04 10.37
CA TRP A 149 2.55 -3.74 8.96
C TRP A 149 2.55 -2.23 8.68
N VAL A 150 3.22 -1.87 7.58
CA VAL A 150 3.17 -0.54 7.00
C VAL A 150 2.85 -0.63 5.51
N HIS A 151 1.90 0.18 5.08
CA HIS A 151 1.70 0.54 3.67
C HIS A 151 2.24 1.95 3.43
N LEU A 152 3.05 2.10 2.38
CA LEU A 152 3.51 3.38 1.87
C LEU A 152 2.84 3.65 0.53
N ASP A 153 1.90 4.61 0.52
CA ASP A 153 1.32 5.10 -0.73
C ASP A 153 2.25 6.16 -1.32
N ILE A 154 2.99 5.74 -2.34
CA ILE A 154 4.07 6.51 -2.97
C ILE A 154 3.63 7.16 -4.29
N ALA A 155 2.34 7.26 -4.56
CA ALA A 155 1.83 7.81 -5.82
C ALA A 155 2.34 9.24 -6.10
N GLY A 156 2.60 10.03 -5.05
CA GLY A 156 3.16 11.37 -5.19
C GLY A 156 4.68 11.44 -5.30
N THR A 157 5.41 10.42 -4.86
CA THR A 157 6.87 10.50 -4.68
C THR A 157 7.68 9.58 -5.61
N ALA A 158 7.03 8.57 -6.20
CA ALA A 158 7.72 7.54 -6.99
C ALA A 158 8.15 8.01 -8.38
N MET A 159 7.46 8.97 -8.97
CA MET A 159 7.63 9.39 -10.35
C MET A 159 7.64 10.91 -10.48
N ASP A 160 8.06 11.39 -11.66
CA ASP A 160 8.07 12.81 -12.04
C ASP A 160 8.89 13.66 -11.05
N SER A 161 9.93 13.10 -10.53
CA SER A 161 10.91 13.85 -9.75
C SER A 161 11.89 14.53 -10.73
N GLY A 162 12.07 15.81 -10.55
CA GLY A 162 13.07 16.56 -11.31
C GLY A 162 14.46 15.91 -11.19
N SER A 163 15.32 16.12 -12.19
CA SER A 163 16.71 15.64 -12.12
C SER A 163 17.43 16.25 -10.92
N SER A 164 18.04 15.42 -10.12
CA SER A 164 18.87 15.78 -8.97
C SER A 164 20.19 15.00 -8.99
N ASP A 165 21.06 15.21 -8.02
CA ASP A 165 22.31 14.45 -7.93
C ASP A 165 22.10 12.96 -7.70
N ILE A 166 20.99 12.60 -7.05
CA ILE A 166 20.63 11.21 -6.71
C ILE A 166 19.57 10.61 -7.62
N ASN A 167 18.81 11.41 -8.33
CA ASN A 167 17.79 10.95 -9.28
C ASN A 167 18.08 11.48 -10.68
N LYS A 168 18.34 10.58 -11.62
CA LYS A 168 18.66 10.89 -13.02
C LYS A 168 17.58 10.45 -14.00
N SER A 169 16.47 9.90 -13.52
CA SER A 169 15.39 9.39 -14.36
C SER A 169 14.02 9.84 -13.87
N TRP A 170 12.98 9.54 -14.63
CA TRP A 170 11.58 9.76 -14.25
C TRP A 170 11.13 8.92 -13.04
N GLY A 171 11.76 7.79 -12.82
CA GLY A 171 11.54 6.94 -11.65
C GLY A 171 12.54 7.29 -10.55
N SER A 172 12.05 7.73 -9.41
CA SER A 172 12.90 8.27 -8.34
C SER A 172 13.68 7.21 -7.56
N GLY A 173 13.24 5.93 -7.61
CA GLY A 173 13.71 4.90 -6.69
C GLY A 173 13.37 5.21 -5.22
N TRP A 174 12.31 6.00 -5.00
CA TRP A 174 11.87 6.41 -3.67
C TRP A 174 11.57 5.19 -2.79
N GLY A 175 12.01 5.24 -1.54
CA GLY A 175 11.82 4.17 -0.57
C GLY A 175 13.05 3.26 -0.41
N VAL A 176 13.96 3.21 -1.37
CA VAL A 176 15.16 2.35 -1.27
C VAL A 176 16.04 2.78 -0.11
N ARG A 177 16.39 4.06 -0.02
CA ARG A 177 17.23 4.60 1.07
C ARG A 177 16.51 4.58 2.41
N LEU A 178 15.19 4.84 2.39
CA LEU A 178 14.34 4.76 3.57
C LEU A 178 14.38 3.37 4.20
N LEU A 179 14.15 2.34 3.39
CA LEU A 179 14.11 0.95 3.87
C LEU A 179 15.49 0.44 4.28
N ASP A 180 16.53 0.76 3.52
CA ASP A 180 17.91 0.46 3.89
C ASP A 180 18.27 1.07 5.25
N ARG A 181 17.94 2.35 5.45
CA ARG A 181 18.18 3.06 6.70
C ARG A 181 17.39 2.48 7.88
N LEU A 182 16.12 2.13 7.65
CA LEU A 182 15.28 1.47 8.65
C LEU A 182 15.93 0.17 9.14
N VAL A 183 16.37 -0.66 8.20
CA VAL A 183 16.99 -1.96 8.52
C VAL A 183 18.32 -1.77 9.24
N ALA A 184 19.18 -0.90 8.74
CA ALA A 184 20.47 -0.61 9.34
C ALA A 184 20.35 -0.10 10.79
N ASP A 185 19.39 0.80 11.06
CA ASP A 185 19.27 1.40 12.39
C ASP A 185 18.62 0.48 13.43
N ASN A 186 17.72 -0.44 13.01
CA ASN A 186 16.86 -1.14 13.95
C ASN A 186 17.01 -2.66 13.92
N TYR A 187 17.58 -3.24 12.84
CA TYR A 187 17.54 -4.69 12.61
C TYR A 187 18.90 -5.31 12.22
N GLU A 188 19.92 -4.49 11.97
CA GLU A 188 21.31 -4.93 11.81
C GLU A 188 22.05 -4.66 13.12
N GLY A 189 22.26 -5.71 13.91
CA GLY A 189 23.00 -5.68 15.18
C GLY A 189 24.45 -6.13 15.00
#